data_95b7af72be72fda691f420deeea0fef9
#
_entry.id   95b7af72be72fda691f420deeea0fef9
#
_cell.length_a   1.000
_cell.length_b   1.000
_cell.length_c   1.000
_cell.angle_alpha   90.00
_cell.angle_beta   90.00
_cell.angle_gamma   90.00
#
_symmetry.space_group_name_H-M   'P 1'
#
loop_
_entity.id
_entity.type
_entity.pdbx_description
1 polymer ?
#
loop_
_entity_poly.entity_id
_entity_poly.type
_entity_poly.pdbx_seq_one_letter_code
_entity_poly.pdbx_strand_id
1 'polypeptide(L)'
;MKYAEQAANGKAFDLKATVQYCCDQIKQIIETVGPRAPGSPEELKAQKMMAEELGQWADDVQIEEFTVHRQAFMGFIPFTVALGIIASFLYWFDHALAALILVIIGAIPLVLEFVMYKQFIDPLFPGHPSHNVIATRKPKGKVKRRIFLVGHSDSQYEWTLNYKLGGNGMKAVLIPAVVGFVICGVASLVKFLVADVAGVALTGGLDIFFKTFWRASVLPVPVLYWFSVFSESFQKRTWCER
;
A
#
# COMPACT_ATOMS: atom_id res chain seq x y z
N MET A 1 -27.40 -15.50 -16.44
CA MET A 1 -28.84 -15.42 -16.80
C MET A 1 -29.81 -15.72 -15.65
N LYS A 2 -29.74 -16.86 -14.97
CA LYS A 2 -30.74 -17.26 -13.92
C LYS A 2 -30.95 -16.27 -12.76
N TYR A 3 -29.92 -15.64 -12.25
CA TYR A 3 -29.97 -14.89 -10.98
C TYR A 3 -30.56 -13.49 -11.08
N ALA A 4 -30.27 -12.79 -12.15
CA ALA A 4 -30.83 -11.47 -12.34
C ALA A 4 -32.27 -11.50 -12.85
N GLU A 5 -32.63 -12.54 -13.57
CA GLU A 5 -34.02 -12.80 -13.93
C GLU A 5 -34.89 -13.09 -12.68
N GLN A 6 -34.32 -13.75 -11.65
CA GLN A 6 -34.95 -13.93 -10.35
C GLN A 6 -35.11 -12.62 -9.57
N ALA A 7 -34.09 -11.76 -9.56
CA ALA A 7 -34.13 -10.46 -8.92
C ALA A 7 -35.11 -9.47 -9.62
N ALA A 8 -35.16 -9.53 -10.95
CA ALA A 8 -36.07 -8.70 -11.74
C ALA A 8 -37.55 -9.10 -11.55
N ASN A 9 -37.80 -10.36 -11.22
CA ASN A 9 -39.15 -10.91 -11.04
C ASN A 9 -39.66 -10.87 -9.59
N GLY A 10 -38.99 -10.16 -8.68
CA GLY A 10 -39.42 -10.00 -7.28
C GLY A 10 -39.42 -11.30 -6.46
N LYS A 11 -38.71 -12.35 -6.92
CA LYS A 11 -38.53 -13.57 -6.15
C LYS A 11 -37.61 -13.32 -4.97
N ALA A 12 -37.87 -14.00 -3.87
CA ALA A 12 -37.04 -13.94 -2.67
C ALA A 12 -35.57 -14.18 -3.02
N PHE A 13 -34.69 -13.37 -2.42
CA PHE A 13 -33.24 -13.44 -2.60
C PHE A 13 -32.74 -14.85 -2.21
N ASP A 14 -32.25 -15.60 -3.19
CA ASP A 14 -31.63 -16.89 -2.96
C ASP A 14 -30.15 -16.70 -2.60
N LEU A 15 -29.87 -16.66 -1.31
CA LEU A 15 -28.53 -16.49 -0.78
C LEU A 15 -27.57 -17.58 -1.27
N LYS A 16 -28.00 -18.84 -1.28
CA LYS A 16 -27.15 -19.96 -1.68
C LYS A 16 -26.76 -19.87 -3.16
N ALA A 17 -27.72 -19.59 -4.01
CA ALA A 17 -27.48 -19.41 -5.42
C ALA A 17 -26.55 -18.20 -5.70
N THR A 18 -26.73 -17.10 -4.97
CA THR A 18 -25.89 -15.90 -5.10
C THR A 18 -24.45 -16.18 -4.65
N VAL A 19 -24.25 -16.86 -3.53
CA VAL A 19 -22.92 -17.25 -3.05
C VAL A 19 -22.24 -18.17 -4.06
N GLN A 20 -22.96 -19.16 -4.60
CA GLN A 20 -22.40 -20.04 -5.64
C GLN A 20 -21.97 -19.26 -6.88
N TYR A 21 -22.79 -18.32 -7.37
CA TYR A 21 -22.43 -17.45 -8.47
C TYR A 21 -21.15 -16.65 -8.19
N CYS A 22 -21.04 -16.04 -7.01
CA CYS A 22 -19.83 -15.30 -6.63
C CYS A 22 -18.59 -16.22 -6.61
N CYS A 23 -18.71 -17.43 -6.06
CA CYS A 23 -17.61 -18.39 -6.03
C CYS A 23 -17.21 -18.82 -7.45
N ASP A 24 -18.18 -19.05 -8.34
CA ASP A 24 -17.92 -19.44 -9.73
C ASP A 24 -17.21 -18.31 -10.50
N GLN A 25 -17.62 -17.05 -10.31
CA GLN A 25 -16.95 -15.87 -10.89
C GLN A 25 -15.51 -15.73 -10.39
N ILE A 26 -15.28 -15.85 -9.08
CA ILE A 26 -13.94 -15.79 -8.49
C ILE A 26 -13.07 -16.92 -9.07
N LYS A 27 -13.58 -18.14 -9.11
CA LYS A 27 -12.89 -19.31 -9.66
C LYS A 27 -12.55 -19.10 -11.14
N GLN A 28 -13.48 -18.63 -11.94
CA GLN A 28 -13.27 -18.34 -13.34
C GLN A 28 -12.14 -17.32 -13.56
N ILE A 29 -12.13 -16.20 -12.81
CA ILE A 29 -11.08 -15.19 -12.90
C ILE A 29 -9.72 -15.76 -12.50
N ILE A 30 -9.65 -16.57 -11.44
CA ILE A 30 -8.40 -17.19 -10.97
C ILE A 30 -7.85 -18.16 -12.03
N GLU A 31 -8.70 -19.01 -12.60
CA GLU A 31 -8.29 -20.05 -13.55
C GLU A 31 -7.95 -19.48 -14.94
N THR A 32 -8.64 -18.43 -15.39
CA THR A 32 -8.47 -17.89 -16.75
C THR A 32 -7.49 -16.72 -16.83
N VAL A 33 -7.34 -15.95 -15.75
CA VAL A 33 -6.51 -14.75 -15.72
C VAL A 33 -5.33 -14.91 -14.77
N GLY A 34 -5.57 -15.39 -13.54
CA GLY A 34 -4.55 -15.54 -12.52
C GLY A 34 -4.15 -14.20 -11.86
N PRO A 35 -2.85 -14.03 -11.50
CA PRO A 35 -2.33 -12.80 -10.93
C PRO A 35 -2.46 -11.63 -11.89
N ARG A 36 -3.00 -10.51 -11.41
CA ARG A 36 -3.33 -9.31 -12.21
C ARG A 36 -2.90 -8.05 -11.48
N ALA A 37 -1.59 -7.79 -11.53
CA ALA A 37 -1.03 -6.58 -10.92
C ALA A 37 -1.58 -5.31 -11.62
N PRO A 38 -1.72 -4.19 -10.89
CA PRO A 38 -2.15 -2.91 -11.48
C PRO A 38 -1.33 -2.55 -12.71
N GLY A 39 -1.98 -2.19 -13.82
CA GLY A 39 -1.33 -1.87 -15.10
C GLY A 39 -0.74 -3.08 -15.84
N SER A 40 -1.18 -4.31 -15.53
CA SER A 40 -0.78 -5.50 -16.27
C SER A 40 -1.78 -5.88 -17.37
N PRO A 41 -1.34 -6.62 -18.41
CA PRO A 41 -2.26 -7.15 -19.42
C PRO A 41 -3.33 -8.06 -18.83
N GLU A 42 -3.01 -8.78 -17.75
CA GLU A 42 -3.92 -9.67 -17.04
C GLU A 42 -5.02 -8.88 -16.33
N GLU A 43 -4.69 -7.70 -15.77
CA GLU A 43 -5.70 -6.80 -15.20
C GLU A 43 -6.70 -6.38 -16.27
N LEU A 44 -6.23 -5.91 -17.44
CA LEU A 44 -7.10 -5.52 -18.55
C LEU A 44 -7.95 -6.71 -19.04
N LYS A 45 -7.40 -7.93 -19.06
CA LYS A 45 -8.14 -9.13 -19.42
C LYS A 45 -9.29 -9.39 -18.44
N ALA A 46 -9.04 -9.29 -17.12
CA ALA A 46 -10.07 -9.43 -16.11
C ALA A 46 -11.15 -8.34 -16.24
N GLN A 47 -10.73 -7.10 -16.49
CA GLN A 47 -11.66 -5.97 -16.67
C GLN A 47 -12.54 -6.13 -17.91
N LYS A 48 -12.03 -6.66 -19.01
CA LYS A 48 -12.84 -7.00 -20.18
C LYS A 48 -13.89 -8.07 -19.87
N MET A 49 -13.52 -9.13 -19.14
CA MET A 49 -14.47 -10.14 -18.66
C MET A 49 -15.55 -9.52 -17.75
N MET A 50 -15.15 -8.63 -16.84
CA MET A 50 -16.10 -7.91 -15.98
C MET A 50 -17.02 -6.98 -16.79
N ALA A 51 -16.49 -6.30 -17.80
CA ALA A 51 -17.28 -5.43 -18.68
C ALA A 51 -18.33 -6.23 -19.48
N GLU A 52 -17.97 -7.41 -19.99
CA GLU A 52 -18.91 -8.31 -20.68
C GLU A 52 -20.03 -8.79 -19.75
N GLU A 53 -19.70 -9.18 -18.51
CA GLU A 53 -20.68 -9.60 -17.53
C GLU A 53 -21.60 -8.45 -17.09
N LEU A 54 -21.04 -7.27 -16.82
CA LEU A 54 -21.81 -6.07 -16.44
C LEU A 54 -22.68 -5.55 -17.59
N GLY A 55 -22.24 -5.74 -18.85
CA GLY A 55 -22.99 -5.37 -20.04
C GLY A 55 -24.33 -6.08 -20.20
N GLN A 56 -24.52 -7.23 -19.52
CA GLN A 56 -25.80 -7.94 -19.51
C GLN A 56 -26.86 -7.22 -18.65
N TRP A 57 -26.43 -6.30 -17.76
CA TRP A 57 -27.27 -5.70 -16.73
C TRP A 57 -27.27 -4.19 -16.73
N ALA A 58 -26.24 -3.56 -17.28
CA ALA A 58 -26.07 -2.12 -17.39
C ALA A 58 -26.63 -1.59 -18.71
N ASP A 59 -27.02 -0.33 -18.72
CA ASP A 59 -27.44 0.36 -19.94
C ASP A 59 -26.26 0.94 -20.72
N ASP A 60 -25.11 1.09 -20.04
CA ASP A 60 -23.86 1.60 -20.59
C ASP A 60 -22.68 1.01 -19.83
N VAL A 61 -21.64 0.58 -20.55
CA VAL A 61 -20.39 0.06 -19.97
C VAL A 61 -19.20 0.66 -20.70
N GLN A 62 -18.31 1.28 -19.96
CA GLN A 62 -17.12 1.94 -20.48
C GLN A 62 -15.88 1.39 -19.77
N ILE A 63 -14.79 1.26 -20.54
CA ILE A 63 -13.45 0.99 -20.00
C ILE A 63 -12.66 2.28 -20.17
N GLU A 64 -12.33 2.91 -19.02
CA GLU A 64 -11.59 4.17 -18.95
C GLU A 64 -10.14 3.89 -18.62
N GLU A 65 -9.21 4.36 -19.47
CA GLU A 65 -7.77 4.21 -19.26
C GLU A 65 -7.24 5.35 -18.38
N PHE A 66 -6.34 5.01 -17.45
CA PHE A 66 -5.57 5.96 -16.66
C PHE A 66 -4.15 5.42 -16.41
N THR A 67 -3.24 6.29 -15.99
CA THR A 67 -1.87 5.90 -15.65
C THR A 67 -1.75 5.57 -14.17
N VAL A 68 -1.12 4.42 -13.84
CA VAL A 68 -0.80 4.01 -12.48
C VAL A 68 0.70 3.83 -12.29
N HIS A 69 1.23 4.32 -11.18
CA HIS A 69 2.63 4.17 -10.79
C HIS A 69 2.74 3.12 -9.67
N ARG A 70 2.52 1.84 -10.02
CA ARG A 70 2.39 0.72 -9.06
C ARG A 70 3.57 0.57 -8.10
N GLN A 71 4.77 1.02 -8.49
CA GLN A 71 5.96 0.95 -7.66
C GLN A 71 6.07 2.10 -6.66
N ALA A 72 5.37 3.22 -6.87
CA ALA A 72 5.45 4.40 -6.03
C ALA A 72 4.97 4.11 -4.60
N PHE A 73 3.88 3.35 -4.44
CA PHE A 73 3.25 3.07 -3.15
C PHE A 73 4.21 2.55 -2.07
N MET A 74 5.23 1.75 -2.44
CA MET A 74 6.25 1.24 -1.51
C MET A 74 7.67 1.67 -1.90
N GLY A 75 7.83 2.33 -3.04
CA GLY A 75 9.13 2.69 -3.59
C GLY A 75 9.89 3.76 -2.80
N PHE A 76 9.20 4.50 -1.92
CA PHE A 76 9.84 5.46 -1.02
C PHE A 76 10.57 4.80 0.16
N ILE A 77 10.23 3.56 0.52
CA ILE A 77 10.79 2.87 1.69
C ILE A 77 12.32 2.80 1.65
N PRO A 78 12.98 2.37 0.54
CA PRO A 78 14.44 2.37 0.44
C PRO A 78 15.07 3.72 0.71
N PHE A 79 14.47 4.77 0.17
CA PHE A 79 14.92 6.14 0.35
C PHE A 79 14.80 6.57 1.82
N THR A 80 13.65 6.35 2.45
CA THR A 80 13.43 6.65 3.88
C THR A 80 14.41 5.88 4.77
N VAL A 81 14.66 4.60 4.46
CA VAL A 81 15.64 3.77 5.19
C VAL A 81 17.06 4.33 5.05
N ALA A 82 17.49 4.69 3.84
CA ALA A 82 18.80 5.26 3.60
C ALA A 82 18.99 6.56 4.39
N LEU A 83 18.00 7.45 4.37
CA LEU A 83 18.03 8.69 5.15
C LEU A 83 18.08 8.41 6.66
N GLY A 84 17.34 7.42 7.15
CA GLY A 84 17.37 6.99 8.55
C GLY A 84 18.74 6.46 8.98
N ILE A 85 19.40 5.68 8.14
CA ILE A 85 20.77 5.19 8.37
C ILE A 85 21.75 6.36 8.43
N ILE A 86 21.72 7.27 7.45
CA ILE A 86 22.60 8.45 7.42
C ILE A 86 22.34 9.35 8.63
N ALA A 87 21.06 9.58 8.98
CA ALA A 87 20.69 10.34 10.16
C ALA A 87 21.25 9.71 11.45
N SER A 88 21.30 8.38 11.52
CA SER A 88 21.86 7.67 12.67
C SER A 88 23.37 7.93 12.83
N PHE A 89 24.12 7.94 11.74
CA PHE A 89 25.54 8.32 11.78
C PHE A 89 25.72 9.77 12.20
N LEU A 90 24.97 10.69 11.60
CA LEU A 90 25.06 12.12 11.94
C LEU A 90 24.70 12.37 13.41
N TYR A 91 23.67 11.73 13.93
CA TYR A 91 23.30 11.82 15.34
C TYR A 91 24.39 11.30 16.27
N TRP A 92 25.05 10.20 15.87
CA TRP A 92 26.16 9.61 16.62
C TRP A 92 27.38 10.54 16.70
N PHE A 93 27.64 11.29 15.66
CA PHE A 93 28.73 12.29 15.58
C PHE A 93 28.30 13.69 16.03
N ASP A 94 27.23 13.78 16.82
CA ASP A 94 26.73 15.02 17.43
C ASP A 94 26.18 16.07 16.46
N HIS A 95 25.84 15.68 15.22
CA HIS A 95 25.16 16.53 14.25
C HIS A 95 23.63 16.40 14.34
N ALA A 96 23.05 16.79 15.49
CA ALA A 96 21.64 16.56 15.81
C ALA A 96 20.67 17.28 14.83
N LEU A 97 20.97 18.52 14.45
CA LEU A 97 20.15 19.27 13.49
C LEU A 97 20.11 18.60 12.11
N ALA A 98 21.28 18.16 11.60
CA ALA A 98 21.35 17.47 10.31
C ALA A 98 20.59 16.13 10.36
N ALA A 99 20.70 15.38 11.46
CA ALA A 99 19.95 14.16 11.65
C ALA A 99 18.43 14.44 11.66
N LEU A 100 17.97 15.46 12.36
CA LEU A 100 16.57 15.89 12.40
C LEU A 100 16.05 16.22 11.00
N ILE A 101 16.79 16.99 10.22
CA ILE A 101 16.42 17.37 8.85
C ILE A 101 16.22 16.11 7.98
N LEU A 102 17.13 15.13 8.06
CA LEU A 102 17.01 13.90 7.29
C LEU A 102 15.82 13.05 7.71
N VAL A 103 15.51 12.99 9.01
CA VAL A 103 14.30 12.29 9.49
C VAL A 103 13.03 12.98 8.96
N ILE A 104 12.98 14.30 8.99
CA ILE A 104 11.84 15.05 8.45
C ILE A 104 11.68 14.79 6.94
N ILE A 105 12.77 14.86 6.17
CA ILE A 105 12.76 14.58 4.72
C ILE A 105 12.26 13.14 4.45
N GLY A 106 12.72 12.16 5.24
CA GLY A 106 12.28 10.77 5.12
C GLY A 106 10.82 10.54 5.54
N ALA A 107 10.28 11.40 6.42
CA ALA A 107 8.87 11.34 6.84
C ALA A 107 7.91 11.87 5.76
N ILE A 108 8.35 12.80 4.91
CA ILE A 108 7.48 13.43 3.89
C ILE A 108 6.81 12.39 2.99
N PRO A 109 7.54 11.49 2.30
CA PRO A 109 6.89 10.46 1.48
C PRO A 109 5.97 9.54 2.27
N LEU A 110 6.39 9.15 3.48
CA LEU A 110 5.55 8.30 4.35
C LEU A 110 4.20 8.97 4.65
N VAL A 111 4.20 10.26 4.99
CA VAL A 111 2.96 10.98 5.31
C VAL A 111 2.14 11.27 4.06
N LEU A 112 2.76 11.82 3.02
CA LEU A 112 2.03 12.24 1.84
C LEU A 112 1.51 11.05 1.02
N GLU A 113 2.32 10.04 0.79
CA GLU A 113 1.99 8.90 -0.06
C GLU A 113 1.14 7.87 0.69
N PHE A 114 1.62 7.41 1.86
CA PHE A 114 1.01 6.30 2.56
C PHE A 114 -0.17 6.70 3.46
N VAL A 115 -0.08 7.86 4.17
CA VAL A 115 -1.15 8.29 5.08
C VAL A 115 -2.20 9.15 4.38
N MET A 116 -1.75 10.08 3.52
CA MET A 116 -2.65 11.03 2.86
C MET A 116 -3.08 10.59 1.45
N TYR A 117 -2.51 9.50 0.91
CA TYR A 117 -2.77 9.01 -0.45
C TYR A 117 -2.61 10.09 -1.53
N LYS A 118 -1.65 11.00 -1.33
CA LYS A 118 -1.28 12.00 -2.33
C LYS A 118 -0.19 11.43 -3.22
N GLN A 119 -0.45 11.30 -4.49
CA GLN A 119 0.48 10.79 -5.52
C GLN A 119 1.70 11.72 -5.67
N PHE A 120 2.43 11.90 -4.57
CA PHE A 120 3.53 12.87 -4.45
C PHE A 120 4.80 12.41 -5.15
N ILE A 121 5.12 11.12 -5.06
CA ILE A 121 6.33 10.54 -5.63
C ILE A 121 6.08 9.77 -6.93
N ASP A 122 4.84 9.66 -7.36
CA ASP A 122 4.44 8.96 -8.60
C ASP A 122 5.30 9.33 -9.80
N PRO A 123 5.62 10.63 -10.05
CA PRO A 123 6.43 11.03 -11.20
C PRO A 123 7.86 10.46 -11.21
N LEU A 124 8.35 9.95 -10.08
CA LEU A 124 9.68 9.33 -9.96
C LEU A 124 9.70 7.86 -10.42
N PHE A 125 8.53 7.27 -10.66
CA PHE A 125 8.38 5.86 -11.01
C PHE A 125 7.75 5.69 -12.41
N PRO A 126 8.04 4.58 -13.09
CA PRO A 126 7.43 4.29 -14.39
C PRO A 126 5.92 4.24 -14.31
N GLY A 127 5.23 4.94 -15.23
CA GLY A 127 3.80 4.86 -15.43
C GLY A 127 3.41 3.63 -16.24
N HIS A 128 2.31 2.98 -15.87
CA HIS A 128 1.71 1.87 -16.60
C HIS A 128 0.25 2.16 -16.89
N PRO A 129 -0.28 1.81 -18.06
CA PRO A 129 -1.71 1.96 -18.36
C PRO A 129 -2.51 0.98 -17.47
N SER A 130 -3.47 1.49 -16.75
CA SER A 130 -4.48 0.72 -16.03
C SER A 130 -5.86 1.22 -16.43
N HIS A 131 -6.92 0.52 -16.05
CA HIS A 131 -8.25 0.81 -16.53
C HIS A 131 -9.28 0.70 -15.41
N ASN A 132 -10.36 1.46 -15.53
CA ASN A 132 -11.57 1.31 -14.73
C ASN A 132 -12.71 0.78 -15.60
N VAL A 133 -13.48 -0.16 -15.09
CA VAL A 133 -14.73 -0.57 -15.72
C VAL A 133 -15.88 0.20 -15.06
N ILE A 134 -16.56 1.04 -15.81
CA ILE A 134 -17.66 1.86 -15.35
C ILE A 134 -18.94 1.36 -16.01
N ALA A 135 -19.81 0.76 -15.20
CA ALA A 135 -21.11 0.29 -15.64
C ALA A 135 -22.22 1.16 -15.07
N THR A 136 -23.05 1.72 -15.92
CA THR A 136 -24.12 2.65 -15.52
C THR A 136 -25.49 2.05 -15.82
N ARG A 137 -26.38 2.04 -14.82
CA ARG A 137 -27.77 1.71 -14.99
C ARG A 137 -28.62 2.96 -14.81
N LYS A 138 -29.41 3.29 -15.84
CA LYS A 138 -30.26 4.49 -15.87
C LYS A 138 -31.54 4.24 -15.08
N PRO A 139 -32.06 5.22 -14.35
CA PRO A 139 -33.34 5.11 -13.65
C PRO A 139 -34.50 5.13 -14.64
N LYS A 140 -35.57 4.41 -14.31
CA LYS A 140 -36.82 4.46 -15.10
C LYS A 140 -37.62 5.76 -14.91
N GLY A 141 -37.22 6.62 -14.00
CA GLY A 141 -37.90 7.87 -13.69
C GLY A 141 -36.96 8.94 -13.18
N LYS A 142 -37.49 9.96 -12.47
CA LYS A 142 -36.69 11.07 -11.94
C LYS A 142 -35.63 10.60 -10.95
N VAL A 143 -34.36 10.97 -11.17
CA VAL A 143 -33.25 10.64 -10.29
C VAL A 143 -33.46 11.25 -8.90
N LYS A 144 -33.53 10.40 -7.88
CA LYS A 144 -33.60 10.83 -6.47
C LYS A 144 -32.27 10.63 -5.74
N ARG A 145 -31.53 9.57 -6.11
CA ARG A 145 -30.21 9.21 -5.51
C ARG A 145 -29.32 8.55 -6.56
N ARG A 146 -28.00 8.69 -6.40
CA ARG A 146 -26.98 7.90 -7.12
C ARG A 146 -26.32 6.98 -6.12
N ILE A 147 -26.13 5.72 -6.48
CA ILE A 147 -25.45 4.70 -5.68
C ILE A 147 -24.24 4.27 -6.50
N PHE A 148 -23.06 4.28 -5.88
CA PHE A 148 -21.83 3.75 -6.44
C PHE A 148 -21.48 2.47 -5.71
N LEU A 149 -21.30 1.38 -6.47
CA LEU A 149 -20.74 0.12 -5.99
C LEU A 149 -19.33 0.04 -6.56
N VAL A 150 -18.34 0.00 -5.70
CA VAL A 150 -16.93 0.02 -6.09
C VAL A 150 -16.26 -1.24 -5.59
N GLY A 151 -15.41 -1.83 -6.43
CA GLY A 151 -14.61 -3.01 -6.10
C GLY A 151 -13.30 -3.00 -6.89
N HIS A 152 -12.26 -3.60 -6.33
CA HIS A 152 -10.98 -3.75 -7.00
C HIS A 152 -11.03 -4.86 -8.06
N SER A 153 -10.49 -4.58 -9.25
CA SER A 153 -10.29 -5.54 -10.33
C SER A 153 -8.90 -6.17 -10.30
N ASP A 154 -7.92 -5.45 -9.77
CA ASP A 154 -6.53 -5.89 -9.63
C ASP A 154 -6.36 -6.88 -8.47
N SER A 155 -5.22 -7.57 -8.47
CA SER A 155 -4.76 -8.38 -7.35
C SER A 155 -3.57 -7.73 -6.67
N GLN A 156 -3.61 -7.69 -5.35
CA GLN A 156 -2.51 -7.17 -4.56
C GLN A 156 -1.33 -8.16 -4.52
N TYR A 157 -0.12 -7.62 -4.34
CA TYR A 157 1.07 -8.43 -4.07
C TYR A 157 0.95 -9.15 -2.73
N GLU A 158 1.45 -10.37 -2.67
CA GLU A 158 1.49 -11.12 -1.42
C GLU A 158 2.49 -10.47 -0.45
N TRP A 159 2.01 -10.15 0.74
CA TRP A 159 2.87 -9.66 1.82
C TRP A 159 3.54 -10.83 2.51
N THR A 160 4.73 -11.19 2.04
CA THR A 160 5.50 -12.34 2.53
C THR A 160 5.70 -12.32 4.04
N LEU A 161 5.89 -11.13 4.63
CA LEU A 161 6.00 -10.97 6.07
C LEU A 161 4.71 -11.37 6.79
N ASN A 162 3.57 -10.92 6.29
CA ASN A 162 2.25 -11.28 6.83
C ASN A 162 1.94 -12.76 6.64
N TYR A 163 2.32 -13.32 5.50
CA TYR A 163 2.15 -14.74 5.21
C TYR A 163 2.97 -15.64 6.15
N LYS A 164 4.25 -15.29 6.40
CA LYS A 164 5.15 -16.10 7.24
C LYS A 164 4.94 -15.92 8.74
N LEU A 165 4.67 -14.70 9.19
CA LEU A 165 4.59 -14.36 10.63
C LEU A 165 3.16 -14.12 11.11
N GLY A 166 2.19 -14.13 10.19
CA GLY A 166 0.80 -13.75 10.49
C GLY A 166 0.65 -12.28 10.85
N GLY A 167 -0.61 -11.83 11.04
CA GLY A 167 -0.90 -10.43 11.31
C GLY A 167 -0.26 -9.87 12.59
N ASN A 168 -0.10 -10.69 13.62
CA ASN A 168 0.56 -10.27 14.87
C ASN A 168 2.08 -10.10 14.68
N GLY A 169 2.72 -11.01 13.95
CA GLY A 169 4.13 -10.87 13.61
C GLY A 169 4.41 -9.64 12.74
N MET A 170 3.55 -9.36 11.77
CA MET A 170 3.62 -8.14 10.97
C MET A 170 3.49 -6.88 11.82
N LYS A 171 2.54 -6.83 12.77
CA LYS A 171 2.39 -5.71 13.72
C LYS A 171 3.63 -5.55 14.60
N ALA A 172 4.21 -6.65 15.07
CA ALA A 172 5.41 -6.65 15.91
C ALA A 172 6.64 -6.06 15.20
N VAL A 173 6.68 -6.06 13.86
CA VAL A 173 7.75 -5.42 13.07
C VAL A 173 7.37 -4.00 12.68
N LEU A 174 6.15 -3.77 12.20
CA LEU A 174 5.73 -2.49 11.66
C LEU A 174 5.58 -1.41 12.75
N ILE A 175 4.95 -1.75 13.88
CA ILE A 175 4.72 -0.78 14.96
C ILE A 175 6.03 -0.25 15.55
N PRO A 176 7.02 -1.08 15.93
CA PRO A 176 8.31 -0.58 16.40
C PRO A 176 9.06 0.26 15.36
N ALA A 177 8.94 -0.07 14.06
CA ALA A 177 9.58 0.71 13.01
C ALA A 177 9.01 2.14 12.92
N VAL A 178 7.68 2.28 12.92
CA VAL A 178 7.01 3.59 12.89
C VAL A 178 7.27 4.36 14.17
N VAL A 179 7.10 3.74 15.33
CA VAL A 179 7.35 4.35 16.64
C VAL A 179 8.82 4.76 16.76
N GLY A 180 9.74 3.88 16.36
CA GLY A 180 11.17 4.17 16.36
C GLY A 180 11.53 5.38 15.51
N PHE A 181 10.94 5.49 14.31
CA PHE A 181 11.16 6.64 13.44
C PHE A 181 10.69 7.96 14.09
N VAL A 182 9.52 7.96 14.74
CA VAL A 182 9.02 9.12 15.48
C VAL A 182 9.95 9.48 16.63
N ILE A 183 10.40 8.49 17.38
CA ILE A 183 11.32 8.68 18.50
C ILE A 183 12.67 9.26 18.03
N CYS A 184 13.17 8.78 16.89
CA CYS A 184 14.38 9.36 16.29
C CYS A 184 14.23 10.85 16.00
N GLY A 185 13.09 11.27 15.44
CA GLY A 185 12.79 12.69 15.25
C GLY A 185 12.76 13.48 16.53
N VAL A 186 12.04 12.99 17.54
CA VAL A 186 11.93 13.64 18.87
C VAL A 186 13.30 13.72 19.56
N ALA A 187 14.07 12.65 19.57
CA ALA A 187 15.41 12.62 20.19
C ALA A 187 16.38 13.60 19.49
N SER A 188 16.33 13.68 18.16
CA SER A 188 17.14 14.67 17.41
C SER A 188 16.73 16.08 17.72
N LEU A 189 15.44 16.36 17.79
CA LEU A 189 14.93 17.69 18.17
C LEU A 189 15.35 18.06 19.58
N VAL A 190 15.18 17.19 20.55
CA VAL A 190 15.58 17.43 21.95
C VAL A 190 17.08 17.68 22.04
N LYS A 191 17.90 16.84 21.39
CA LYS A 191 19.35 17.01 21.39
C LYS A 191 19.76 18.34 20.76
N PHE A 192 19.18 18.72 19.62
CA PHE A 192 19.40 19.99 18.98
C PHE A 192 19.05 21.17 19.90
N LEU A 193 17.89 21.17 20.52
CA LEU A 193 17.46 22.27 21.39
C LEU A 193 18.32 22.38 22.65
N VAL A 194 18.72 21.25 23.25
CA VAL A 194 19.49 21.26 24.51
C VAL A 194 20.98 21.50 24.27
N ALA A 195 21.57 20.78 23.31
CA ALA A 195 23.00 20.88 23.08
C ALA A 195 23.39 22.09 22.22
N ASP A 196 22.71 22.23 21.05
CA ASP A 196 23.13 23.22 20.05
C ASP A 196 22.56 24.62 20.33
N VAL A 197 21.31 24.69 20.87
CA VAL A 197 20.65 25.99 21.13
C VAL A 197 20.92 26.48 22.55
N ALA A 198 20.72 25.61 23.56
CA ALA A 198 20.90 26.00 24.97
C ALA A 198 22.35 25.86 25.48
N GLY A 199 23.26 25.29 24.68
CA GLY A 199 24.67 25.11 25.01
C GLY A 199 24.93 24.16 26.18
N VAL A 200 23.97 23.28 26.50
CA VAL A 200 24.09 22.31 27.59
C VAL A 200 24.70 21.02 27.04
N ALA A 201 25.92 20.70 27.50
CA ALA A 201 26.58 19.46 27.09
C ALA A 201 25.78 18.23 27.62
N LEU A 202 25.25 17.43 26.70
CA LEU A 202 24.68 16.12 27.02
C LEU A 202 25.81 15.14 27.29
N THR A 203 26.19 14.98 28.56
CA THR A 203 27.27 14.08 28.98
C THR A 203 26.75 12.92 29.79
N GLY A 204 27.51 11.78 29.77
CA GLY A 204 27.23 10.63 30.62
C GLY A 204 26.05 9.76 30.19
N GLY A 205 25.28 9.25 31.15
CA GLY A 205 24.23 8.25 30.89
C GLY A 205 23.12 8.70 29.95
N LEU A 206 22.81 10.01 29.93
CA LEU A 206 21.77 10.56 29.06
C LEU A 206 22.16 10.49 27.58
N ASP A 207 23.39 10.86 27.23
CA ASP A 207 23.90 10.76 25.84
C ASP A 207 23.96 9.29 25.39
N ILE A 208 24.46 8.41 26.26
CA ILE A 208 24.49 6.96 25.98
C ILE A 208 23.06 6.42 25.82
N PHE A 209 22.12 6.84 26.65
CA PHE A 209 20.73 6.43 26.56
C PHE A 209 20.13 6.85 25.20
N PHE A 210 20.26 8.10 24.81
CA PHE A 210 19.74 8.59 23.53
C PHE A 210 20.39 7.89 22.33
N LYS A 211 21.72 7.69 22.36
CA LYS A 211 22.47 6.99 21.30
C LYS A 211 22.06 5.51 21.20
N THR A 212 21.88 4.83 22.33
CA THR A 212 21.47 3.42 22.38
C THR A 212 20.02 3.25 21.94
N PHE A 213 19.15 4.14 22.41
CA PHE A 213 17.73 4.14 22.08
C PHE A 213 17.50 4.42 20.58
N TRP A 214 18.26 5.36 20.02
CA TRP A 214 18.27 5.61 18.56
C TRP A 214 18.63 4.36 17.78
N ARG A 215 19.68 3.65 18.14
CA ARG A 215 20.07 2.39 17.50
C ARG A 215 18.96 1.35 17.52
N ALA A 216 18.36 1.14 18.67
CA ALA A 216 17.26 0.17 18.81
C ALA A 216 16.05 0.55 17.94
N SER A 217 15.81 1.83 17.70
CA SER A 217 14.68 2.34 16.94
C SER A 217 14.88 2.24 15.42
N VAL A 218 16.14 2.35 14.93
CA VAL A 218 16.45 2.28 13.50
C VAL A 218 16.63 0.85 12.99
N LEU A 219 17.05 -0.08 13.85
CA LEU A 219 17.31 -1.48 13.47
C LEU A 219 16.13 -2.23 12.79
N PRO A 220 14.85 -2.03 13.17
CA PRO A 220 13.74 -2.71 12.50
C PRO A 220 13.49 -2.24 11.07
N VAL A 221 13.90 -1.02 10.70
CA VAL A 221 13.58 -0.40 9.40
C VAL A 221 14.27 -1.12 8.22
N PRO A 222 15.59 -1.47 8.28
CA PRO A 222 16.25 -2.27 7.25
C PRO A 222 15.63 -3.66 7.08
N VAL A 223 15.13 -4.26 8.15
CA VAL A 223 14.46 -5.58 8.11
C VAL A 223 13.17 -5.48 7.30
N LEU A 224 12.38 -4.44 7.46
CA LEU A 224 11.18 -4.19 6.65
C LEU A 224 11.53 -4.02 5.17
N TYR A 225 12.59 -3.29 4.86
CA TYR A 225 13.07 -3.10 3.50
C TYR A 225 13.53 -4.42 2.87
N TRP A 226 14.33 -5.20 3.58
CA TRP A 226 14.82 -6.49 3.09
C TRP A 226 13.63 -7.43 2.76
N PHE A 227 12.60 -7.45 3.59
CA PHE A 227 11.39 -8.24 3.34
C PHE A 227 10.55 -7.71 2.16
N SER A 228 10.46 -6.40 1.93
CA SER A 228 9.69 -5.85 0.81
C SER A 228 10.35 -6.14 -0.54
N VAL A 229 11.66 -5.98 -0.65
CA VAL A 229 12.44 -6.24 -1.88
C VAL A 229 12.50 -7.74 -2.20
N PHE A 230 12.66 -8.60 -1.18
CA PHE A 230 12.64 -10.04 -1.37
C PHE A 230 11.28 -10.59 -1.77
N SER A 231 10.20 -9.94 -1.36
CA SER A 231 8.82 -10.29 -1.75
C SER A 231 8.61 -10.19 -3.26
N GLU A 232 9.06 -9.11 -3.91
CA GLU A 232 8.93 -8.96 -5.37
C GLU A 232 9.73 -10.00 -6.16
N SER A 233 10.94 -10.31 -5.70
CA SER A 233 11.81 -11.30 -6.38
C SER A 233 11.32 -12.73 -6.20
N PHE A 234 10.69 -13.05 -5.08
CA PHE A 234 10.17 -14.37 -4.78
C PHE A 234 8.84 -14.65 -5.49
N GLN A 235 8.02 -13.64 -5.68
CA GLN A 235 6.71 -13.74 -6.35
C GLN A 235 6.85 -14.12 -7.83
N LYS A 236 7.90 -13.64 -8.52
CA LYS A 236 8.18 -14.05 -9.91
C LYS A 236 8.56 -15.53 -10.05
N ARG A 237 9.10 -16.17 -9.01
CA ARG A 237 9.50 -17.59 -9.04
C ARG A 237 8.40 -18.57 -8.64
N THR A 238 7.54 -18.22 -7.71
CA THR A 238 6.56 -19.18 -7.15
C THR A 238 5.31 -19.38 -7.99
N TRP A 239 4.95 -18.42 -8.85
CA TRP A 239 3.79 -18.54 -9.73
C TRP A 239 4.10 -19.20 -11.09
N CYS A 240 5.37 -19.23 -11.49
CA CYS A 240 5.77 -19.93 -12.72
C CYS A 240 6.03 -21.43 -12.52
N GLU A 241 6.12 -21.92 -11.27
CA GLU A 241 6.48 -23.30 -10.94
C GLU A 241 5.34 -24.11 -10.29
N ARG A 242 4.11 -23.58 -10.21
CA ARG A 242 2.90 -24.30 -9.76
C ARG A 242 1.80 -24.22 -10.81
#